data_5d92da31de5fed0ddbc177889abfce5e
#
_entry.id   5d92da31de5fed0ddbc177889abfce5e
#
_cell.length_a   1.000
_cell.length_b   1.000
_cell.length_c   1.000
_cell.angle_alpha   90.00
_cell.angle_beta   90.00
_cell.angle_gamma   90.00
#
_symmetry.space_group_name_H-M   'P 1'
#
loop_
_entity.id
_entity.type
_entity.pdbx_description
1 polymer ?
#
loop_
_entity_poly.entity_id
_entity_poly.type
_entity_poly.pdbx_seq_one_letter_code
_entity_poly.pdbx_strand_id
1 'polypeptide(L)'
;KVIKNELNLIKEKFSVPRRTKIIDAVLNYDIEETIQKESVVITITHKGYIKRGPLNRFKQQKRGGKGKSSIKTRDEDFVVQIFSVNSHTPVFFFSTQGLVYKLKAWKIPEGTSTSKGKTLFNILPLKNHQSISSIMPLPENELEWKKLQIVFATSSGKVRKNSLEDFINIQSTGKIAMKLDNDDKIIGVKICKDEQDIILSTKFGKCIRFMSKKLRIFKGRSSKGIKSIQLAENDSIISLSRSEEHTSE
;
A
#
# COMPACT_ATOMS: atom_id res chain seq x y z
N LYS A 1 52.75 17.32 38.34
CA LYS A 1 52.16 16.96 39.68
C LYS A 1 51.42 18.14 40.26
N VAL A 2 51.98 19.36 40.28
CA VAL A 2 51.36 20.57 40.88
C VAL A 2 49.97 20.83 40.32
N ILE A 3 49.78 20.94 39.01
CA ILE A 3 48.50 21.21 38.34
C ILE A 3 47.43 20.18 38.70
N LYS A 4 47.79 18.89 38.84
CA LYS A 4 46.84 17.86 39.23
C LYS A 4 46.34 18.04 40.70
N ASN A 5 47.25 18.45 41.58
CA ASN A 5 46.90 18.71 42.98
C ASN A 5 46.03 19.96 43.11
N GLU A 6 46.30 21.02 42.36
CA GLU A 6 45.48 22.21 42.33
C GLU A 6 44.08 21.93 41.80
N LEU A 7 43.95 21.14 40.70
CA LEU A 7 42.64 20.74 40.16
C LEU A 7 41.84 19.84 41.11
N ASN A 8 42.54 18.97 41.86
CA ASN A 8 41.86 18.16 42.88
C ASN A 8 41.32 19.03 44.06
N LEU A 9 42.11 20.01 44.52
CA LEU A 9 41.68 20.96 45.55
C LEU A 9 40.46 21.79 45.10
N ILE A 10 40.47 22.24 43.84
CA ILE A 10 39.32 22.95 43.23
C ILE A 10 38.10 22.04 43.15
N LYS A 11 38.31 20.80 42.72
CA LYS A 11 37.25 19.82 42.67
C LYS A 11 36.62 19.55 44.02
N GLU A 12 37.42 19.33 45.07
CA GLU A 12 36.94 19.11 46.44
C GLU A 12 36.18 20.33 47.00
N LYS A 13 36.66 21.54 46.70
CA LYS A 13 36.10 22.78 47.25
C LYS A 13 34.82 23.24 46.51
N PHE A 14 34.68 22.93 45.21
CA PHE A 14 33.61 23.48 44.38
C PHE A 14 32.74 22.42 43.68
N SER A 15 33.02 21.13 43.89
CA SER A 15 32.20 20.09 43.28
C SER A 15 30.81 20.06 43.89
N VAL A 16 29.82 20.23 43.04
CA VAL A 16 28.41 20.12 43.41
C VAL A 16 27.87 18.81 42.87
N PRO A 17 27.08 18.04 43.62
CA PRO A 17 26.48 16.82 43.14
C PRO A 17 25.55 17.15 41.96
N ARG A 18 25.48 16.22 41.01
CA ARG A 18 24.67 16.37 39.81
C ARG A 18 23.19 16.54 40.20
N ARG A 19 22.55 17.59 39.71
CA ARG A 19 21.12 17.87 39.96
C ARG A 19 20.16 17.09 39.08
N THR A 20 20.67 16.60 37.94
CA THR A 20 19.86 15.81 36.98
C THR A 20 20.10 14.33 37.19
N LYS A 21 19.05 13.50 37.12
CA LYS A 21 19.17 12.05 37.07
C LYS A 21 19.70 11.62 35.70
N ILE A 22 20.62 10.68 35.65
CA ILE A 22 20.96 9.93 34.45
C ILE A 22 19.91 8.82 34.39
N ILE A 23 19.10 8.83 33.39
CA ILE A 23 18.12 7.76 33.08
C ILE A 23 18.62 7.07 31.84
N ASP A 24 18.65 5.74 31.85
CA ASP A 24 18.91 4.98 30.63
C ASP A 24 17.89 5.39 29.59
N ALA A 25 18.36 5.76 28.39
CA ALA A 25 17.47 6.11 27.30
C ALA A 25 16.60 4.89 26.99
N VAL A 26 15.31 4.99 27.24
CA VAL A 26 14.34 4.03 26.72
C VAL A 26 14.23 4.30 25.22
N LEU A 27 15.14 3.69 24.44
CA LEU A 27 15.23 3.85 22.99
C LEU A 27 14.08 3.18 22.23
N ASN A 28 13.08 2.64 22.92
CA ASN A 28 11.93 1.98 22.32
C ASN A 28 10.71 2.89 22.23
N TYR A 29 10.88 4.12 21.77
CA TYR A 29 9.72 4.85 21.24
C TYR A 29 9.39 4.27 19.89
N ASP A 30 8.23 3.67 19.76
CA ASP A 30 7.69 3.36 18.43
C ASP A 30 7.50 4.71 17.71
N ILE A 31 8.28 4.91 16.64
CA ILE A 31 8.20 6.14 15.83
C ILE A 31 6.76 6.40 15.40
N GLU A 32 5.97 5.35 15.24
CA GLU A 32 4.57 5.44 14.88
C GLU A 32 3.73 6.19 15.94
N GLU A 33 4.05 6.08 17.21
CA GLU A 33 3.35 6.78 18.30
C GLU A 33 3.58 8.30 18.28
N THR A 34 4.70 8.74 17.71
CA THR A 34 5.02 10.18 17.59
C THR A 34 4.34 10.86 16.40
N ILE A 35 3.77 10.08 15.49
CA ILE A 35 3.15 10.59 14.27
C ILE A 35 1.67 10.90 14.54
N GLN A 36 1.27 12.12 14.23
CA GLN A 36 -0.13 12.53 14.37
C GLN A 36 -1.04 11.76 13.42
N LYS A 37 -2.19 11.34 13.94
CA LYS A 37 -3.26 10.76 13.13
C LYS A 37 -3.97 11.87 12.37
N GLU A 38 -3.77 11.90 11.07
CA GLU A 38 -4.41 12.86 10.17
C GLU A 38 -4.95 12.18 8.92
N SER A 39 -5.97 12.77 8.31
CA SER A 39 -6.47 12.31 7.01
C SER A 39 -5.56 12.82 5.90
N VAL A 40 -5.05 11.90 5.11
CA VAL A 40 -4.14 12.18 4.00
C VAL A 40 -4.73 11.65 2.69
N VAL A 41 -4.43 12.34 1.61
CA VAL A 41 -4.77 11.92 0.25
C VAL A 41 -3.51 11.37 -0.40
N ILE A 42 -3.59 10.14 -0.89
CA ILE A 42 -2.54 9.50 -1.66
C ILE A 42 -2.90 9.60 -3.14
N THR A 43 -1.95 10.07 -3.93
CA THR A 43 -2.09 10.22 -5.38
C THR A 43 -1.01 9.41 -6.08
N ILE A 44 -1.40 8.64 -7.09
CA ILE A 44 -0.53 7.74 -7.85
C ILE A 44 -0.69 8.04 -9.33
N THR A 45 0.42 8.15 -10.05
CA THR A 45 0.43 8.39 -11.50
C THR A 45 0.72 7.12 -12.30
N HIS A 46 0.40 7.17 -13.59
CA HIS A 46 0.64 6.07 -14.54
C HIS A 46 2.13 5.66 -14.60
N LYS A 47 3.04 6.64 -14.56
CA LYS A 47 4.49 6.39 -14.56
C LYS A 47 5.03 5.92 -13.19
N GLY A 48 4.16 5.62 -12.21
CA GLY A 48 4.53 5.07 -10.91
C GLY A 48 5.09 6.09 -9.93
N TYR A 49 4.75 7.37 -10.06
CA TYR A 49 5.00 8.36 -9.02
C TYR A 49 3.91 8.31 -7.97
N ILE A 50 4.29 8.43 -6.72
CA ILE A 50 3.39 8.46 -5.57
C ILE A 50 3.72 9.62 -4.64
N LYS A 51 2.69 10.21 -4.07
CA LYS A 51 2.81 11.21 -3.01
C LYS A 51 1.61 11.15 -2.07
N ARG A 52 1.80 11.64 -0.86
CA ARG A 52 0.72 11.98 0.06
C ARG A 52 0.63 13.49 0.27
N GLY A 53 -0.54 13.95 0.61
CA GLY A 53 -0.77 15.33 1.06
C GLY A 53 -1.92 15.38 2.04
N PRO A 54 -1.96 16.34 2.96
CA PRO A 54 -3.04 16.45 3.93
C PRO A 54 -4.37 16.78 3.24
N LEU A 55 -5.46 16.17 3.72
CA LEU A 55 -6.80 16.31 3.15
C LEU A 55 -7.28 17.76 3.11
N ASN A 56 -6.86 18.59 4.06
CA ASN A 56 -7.25 19.99 4.15
C ASN A 56 -6.81 20.86 2.95
N ARG A 57 -5.84 20.39 2.16
CA ARG A 57 -5.43 21.04 0.89
C ARG A 57 -6.46 20.85 -0.23
N PHE A 58 -7.35 19.87 -0.11
CA PHE A 58 -8.41 19.55 -1.06
C PHE A 58 -9.71 20.19 -0.57
N LYS A 59 -10.04 21.36 -1.10
CA LYS A 59 -11.28 22.05 -0.74
C LYS A 59 -12.45 21.54 -1.59
N GLN A 60 -13.60 21.34 -0.94
CA GLN A 60 -14.84 21.05 -1.67
C GLN A 60 -15.18 22.21 -2.60
N GLN A 61 -15.40 21.90 -3.86
CA GLN A 61 -15.68 22.90 -4.88
C GLN A 61 -17.19 23.09 -5.04
N LYS A 62 -17.66 24.34 -4.95
CA LYS A 62 -19.06 24.68 -5.26
C LYS A 62 -19.24 24.78 -6.78
N ARG A 63 -20.51 24.70 -7.25
CA ARG A 63 -20.87 24.84 -8.67
C ARG A 63 -20.27 26.13 -9.24
N GLY A 64 -19.68 26.06 -10.45
CA GLY A 64 -19.08 27.19 -11.15
C GLY A 64 -17.63 27.54 -10.81
N GLY A 65 -16.99 26.84 -9.89
CA GLY A 65 -15.57 27.05 -9.59
C GLY A 65 -14.65 26.34 -10.58
N LYS A 66 -13.45 26.90 -10.81
CA LYS A 66 -12.39 26.22 -11.59
C LYS A 66 -11.71 25.16 -10.74
N GLY A 67 -11.63 23.91 -11.21
CA GLY A 67 -10.91 22.82 -10.55
C GLY A 67 -9.45 23.18 -10.28
N LYS A 68 -8.88 22.58 -9.23
CA LYS A 68 -7.44 22.67 -8.98
C LYS A 68 -6.75 21.43 -9.51
N SER A 69 -5.71 21.62 -10.32
CA SER A 69 -4.83 20.51 -10.70
C SER A 69 -4.04 20.03 -9.46
N SER A 70 -4.14 18.76 -9.15
CA SER A 70 -3.41 18.15 -8.02
C SER A 70 -1.98 17.75 -8.39
N ILE A 71 -1.63 17.72 -9.67
CA ILE A 71 -0.29 17.42 -10.17
C ILE A 71 -0.07 18.24 -11.46
N LYS A 72 1.08 18.92 -11.55
CA LYS A 72 1.60 19.36 -12.85
C LYS A 72 2.31 18.16 -13.49
N THR A 73 1.60 17.43 -14.31
CA THR A 73 2.18 16.43 -15.18
C THR A 73 2.74 17.12 -16.41
N ARG A 74 3.99 16.83 -16.74
CA ARG A 74 4.49 17.08 -18.10
C ARG A 74 3.85 16.03 -19.00
N ASP A 75 3.78 16.32 -20.29
CA ASP A 75 3.18 15.46 -21.31
C ASP A 75 3.44 13.96 -21.05
N GLU A 76 2.38 13.12 -21.17
CA GLU A 76 2.38 11.66 -21.05
C GLU A 76 2.32 11.04 -19.64
N ASP A 77 2.08 11.78 -18.55
CA ASP A 77 1.79 11.19 -17.24
C ASP A 77 0.43 11.68 -16.71
N PHE A 78 -0.37 10.80 -16.11
CA PHE A 78 -1.69 11.13 -15.58
C PHE A 78 -1.95 10.39 -14.27
N VAL A 79 -2.89 10.91 -13.48
CA VAL A 79 -3.29 10.28 -12.23
C VAL A 79 -4.13 9.04 -12.53
N VAL A 80 -3.67 7.89 -12.04
CA VAL A 80 -4.37 6.60 -12.18
C VAL A 80 -5.24 6.32 -10.97
N GLN A 81 -4.77 6.69 -9.80
CA GLN A 81 -5.47 6.39 -8.56
C GLN A 81 -5.30 7.53 -7.55
N ILE A 82 -6.41 7.86 -6.88
CA ILE A 82 -6.44 8.80 -5.77
C ILE A 82 -7.39 8.25 -4.70
N PHE A 83 -6.96 8.27 -3.44
CA PHE A 83 -7.79 7.85 -2.32
C PHE A 83 -7.38 8.57 -1.04
N SER A 84 -8.36 8.73 -0.13
CA SER A 84 -8.15 9.32 1.19
C SER A 84 -8.05 8.23 2.24
N VAL A 85 -7.09 8.36 3.15
CA VAL A 85 -6.84 7.41 4.24
C VAL A 85 -6.31 8.16 5.46
N ASN A 86 -6.25 7.48 6.62
CA ASN A 86 -5.54 7.98 7.78
C ASN A 86 -4.02 7.77 7.61
N SER A 87 -3.20 8.62 8.23
CA SER A 87 -1.73 8.49 8.21
C SER A 87 -1.24 7.11 8.68
N HIS A 88 -1.95 6.45 9.60
CA HIS A 88 -1.60 5.12 10.14
C HIS A 88 -2.14 3.95 9.34
N THR A 89 -2.99 4.20 8.34
CA THR A 89 -3.57 3.15 7.50
C THR A 89 -2.47 2.36 6.79
N PRO A 90 -2.47 1.02 6.91
CA PRO A 90 -1.58 0.17 6.12
C PRO A 90 -2.04 0.15 4.65
N VAL A 91 -1.06 0.27 3.75
CA VAL A 91 -1.28 0.24 2.30
C VAL A 91 -0.49 -0.92 1.71
N PHE A 92 -1.17 -1.78 0.96
CA PHE A 92 -0.53 -2.85 0.20
C PHE A 92 -0.22 -2.43 -1.23
N PHE A 93 0.94 -2.88 -1.68
CA PHE A 93 1.42 -2.71 -3.05
C PHE A 93 1.69 -4.10 -3.63
N PHE A 94 0.93 -4.49 -4.64
CA PHE A 94 1.08 -5.77 -5.31
C PHE A 94 1.83 -5.58 -6.61
N SER A 95 2.94 -6.31 -6.77
CA SER A 95 3.70 -6.30 -8.02
C SER A 95 3.07 -7.23 -9.06
N THR A 96 3.32 -6.94 -10.32
CA THR A 96 2.93 -7.81 -11.44
C THR A 96 3.57 -9.20 -11.37
N GLN A 97 4.67 -9.35 -10.63
CA GLN A 97 5.40 -10.61 -10.44
C GLN A 97 4.96 -11.41 -9.21
N GLY A 98 3.86 -11.06 -8.58
CA GLY A 98 3.30 -11.83 -7.47
C GLY A 98 3.86 -11.53 -6.09
N LEU A 99 4.56 -10.41 -5.91
CA LEU A 99 5.03 -9.95 -4.60
C LEU A 99 4.05 -8.93 -4.01
N VAL A 100 4.03 -8.85 -2.68
CA VAL A 100 3.30 -7.84 -1.92
C VAL A 100 4.24 -7.12 -0.95
N TYR A 101 4.09 -5.82 -0.85
CA TYR A 101 4.77 -4.94 0.09
C TYR A 101 3.75 -4.23 0.96
N LYS A 102 4.08 -3.99 2.22
CA LYS A 102 3.23 -3.28 3.18
C LYS A 102 3.95 -2.03 3.66
N LEU A 103 3.32 -0.87 3.51
CA LEU A 103 3.76 0.39 4.08
C LEU A 103 2.61 1.06 4.81
N LYS A 104 2.91 1.78 5.89
CA LYS A 104 1.97 2.72 6.50
C LYS A 104 1.89 3.99 5.64
N ALA A 105 0.72 4.62 5.55
CA ALA A 105 0.50 5.79 4.71
C ALA A 105 1.46 6.95 5.04
N TRP A 106 1.83 7.14 6.32
CA TRP A 106 2.79 8.16 6.73
C TRP A 106 4.21 7.96 6.17
N LYS A 107 4.61 6.71 5.80
CA LYS A 107 5.90 6.42 5.16
C LYS A 107 5.95 6.86 3.70
N ILE A 108 4.79 7.13 3.09
CA ILE A 108 4.72 7.66 1.73
C ILE A 108 5.19 9.12 1.76
N PRO A 109 6.08 9.54 0.84
CA PRO A 109 6.62 10.88 0.82
C PRO A 109 5.55 11.96 0.71
N GLU A 110 5.67 13.00 1.51
CA GLU A 110 4.80 14.16 1.38
C GLU A 110 5.16 14.96 0.12
N GLY A 111 4.14 15.46 -0.55
CA GLY A 111 4.29 16.28 -1.73
C GLY A 111 3.39 17.51 -1.71
N THR A 112 3.86 18.61 -2.31
CA THR A 112 3.02 19.76 -2.56
C THR A 112 1.97 19.45 -3.63
N SER A 113 0.94 20.29 -3.78
CA SER A 113 -0.09 20.08 -4.81
C SER A 113 0.48 20.04 -6.23
N THR A 114 1.59 20.71 -6.49
CA THR A 114 2.22 20.78 -7.81
C THR A 114 3.37 19.80 -8.02
N SER A 115 3.86 19.13 -6.95
CA SER A 115 4.97 18.19 -7.06
C SER A 115 4.53 16.88 -7.73
N LYS A 116 5.46 16.22 -8.44
CA LYS A 116 5.26 14.89 -8.99
C LYS A 116 5.20 13.78 -7.92
N GLY A 117 5.85 13.98 -6.78
CA GLY A 117 6.11 12.95 -5.79
C GLY A 117 7.40 12.18 -6.05
N LYS A 118 7.55 11.00 -5.45
CA LYS A 118 8.69 10.09 -5.66
C LYS A 118 8.25 8.83 -6.38
N THR A 119 9.17 8.20 -7.11
CA THR A 119 8.89 6.94 -7.79
C THR A 119 8.72 5.81 -6.79
N LEU A 120 7.86 4.85 -7.09
CA LEU A 120 7.66 3.65 -6.27
C LEU A 120 8.96 2.86 -6.09
N PHE A 121 9.87 2.89 -7.06
CA PHE A 121 11.20 2.27 -6.96
C PHE A 121 12.07 2.85 -5.82
N ASN A 122 11.88 4.11 -5.45
CA ASN A 122 12.63 4.73 -4.35
C ASN A 122 12.05 4.41 -2.97
N ILE A 123 10.83 3.88 -2.91
CA ILE A 123 10.09 3.65 -1.67
C ILE A 123 10.00 2.16 -1.37
N LEU A 124 9.88 1.35 -2.41
CA LEU A 124 9.76 -0.11 -2.33
C LEU A 124 11.01 -0.76 -2.92
N PRO A 125 11.50 -1.87 -2.36
CA PRO A 125 12.64 -2.61 -2.87
C PRO A 125 12.26 -3.42 -4.12
N LEU A 126 11.80 -2.72 -5.16
CA LEU A 126 11.42 -3.33 -6.43
C LEU A 126 12.67 -3.72 -7.21
N LYS A 127 12.66 -4.91 -7.81
CA LYS A 127 13.70 -5.34 -8.74
C LYS A 127 13.47 -4.71 -10.11
N ASN A 128 14.53 -4.67 -10.94
CA ASN A 128 14.40 -4.24 -12.34
C ASN A 128 13.30 -5.02 -13.04
N HIS A 129 12.49 -4.34 -13.85
CA HIS A 129 11.33 -4.87 -14.57
C HIS A 129 10.10 -5.24 -13.74
N GLN A 130 10.08 -4.94 -12.44
CA GLN A 130 8.86 -5.05 -11.63
C GLN A 130 8.02 -3.78 -11.73
N SER A 131 6.73 -3.94 -11.97
CA SER A 131 5.75 -2.86 -11.87
C SER A 131 4.69 -3.21 -10.82
N ILE A 132 4.01 -2.21 -10.31
CA ILE A 132 2.91 -2.38 -9.37
C ILE A 132 1.61 -2.54 -10.16
N SER A 133 0.88 -3.63 -9.90
CA SER A 133 -0.41 -3.92 -10.53
C SER A 133 -1.58 -3.31 -9.75
N SER A 134 -1.49 -3.31 -8.43
CA SER A 134 -2.58 -2.84 -7.57
C SER A 134 -2.04 -2.23 -6.30
N ILE A 135 -2.67 -1.14 -5.87
CA ILE A 135 -2.40 -0.47 -4.60
C ILE A 135 -3.72 -0.37 -3.86
N MET A 136 -3.75 -0.80 -2.60
CA MET A 136 -4.97 -0.77 -1.82
C MET A 136 -4.72 -0.41 -0.36
N PRO A 137 -5.50 0.51 0.19
CA PRO A 137 -5.56 0.75 1.63
C PRO A 137 -6.31 -0.38 2.32
N LEU A 138 -5.96 -0.65 3.57
CA LEU A 138 -6.55 -1.68 4.40
C LEU A 138 -7.10 -1.07 5.69
N PRO A 139 -8.04 -1.74 6.38
CA PRO A 139 -8.44 -1.34 7.71
C PRO A 139 -7.23 -1.28 8.66
N GLU A 140 -7.19 -0.25 9.53
CA GLU A 140 -6.12 -0.11 10.53
C GLU A 140 -6.12 -1.26 11.53
N ASN A 141 -7.33 -1.73 11.89
CA ASN A 141 -7.51 -2.85 12.81
C ASN A 141 -7.31 -4.18 12.07
N GLU A 142 -6.19 -4.84 12.32
CA GLU A 142 -5.87 -6.13 11.71
C GLU A 142 -6.84 -7.27 12.11
N LEU A 143 -7.60 -7.11 13.20
CA LEU A 143 -8.64 -8.09 13.58
C LEU A 143 -9.79 -8.14 12.56
N GLU A 144 -10.05 -7.05 11.86
CA GLU A 144 -11.06 -7.00 10.80
C GLU A 144 -10.65 -7.79 9.55
N TRP A 145 -9.33 -8.00 9.36
CA TRP A 145 -8.80 -8.71 8.20
C TRP A 145 -9.25 -10.17 8.14
N LYS A 146 -9.60 -10.77 9.29
CA LYS A 146 -10.16 -12.14 9.35
C LYS A 146 -11.48 -12.28 8.60
N LYS A 147 -12.25 -11.19 8.52
CA LYS A 147 -13.56 -11.15 7.83
C LYS A 147 -13.44 -10.78 6.36
N LEU A 148 -12.26 -10.38 5.91
CA LEU A 148 -12.02 -9.90 4.56
C LEU A 148 -11.28 -10.96 3.74
N GLN A 149 -11.61 -11.02 2.47
CA GLN A 149 -11.00 -11.92 1.52
C GLN A 149 -10.34 -11.09 0.42
N ILE A 150 -9.31 -11.63 -0.18
CA ILE A 150 -8.57 -10.99 -1.25
C ILE A 150 -8.54 -11.91 -2.47
N VAL A 151 -8.89 -11.35 -3.62
CA VAL A 151 -8.89 -12.05 -4.91
C VAL A 151 -7.81 -11.51 -5.81
N PHE A 152 -7.06 -12.40 -6.40
CA PHE A 152 -6.03 -12.15 -7.39
C PHE A 152 -6.49 -12.65 -8.76
N ALA A 153 -6.19 -11.90 -9.81
CA ALA A 153 -6.36 -12.35 -11.19
C ALA A 153 -5.06 -12.18 -11.95
N THR A 154 -4.75 -13.17 -12.79
CA THR A 154 -3.54 -13.17 -13.62
C THR A 154 -3.87 -13.03 -15.11
N SER A 155 -2.90 -12.62 -15.91
CA SER A 155 -3.03 -12.45 -17.35
C SER A 155 -3.45 -13.76 -18.06
N SER A 156 -3.03 -14.91 -17.54
CA SER A 156 -3.40 -16.24 -18.08
C SER A 156 -4.80 -16.72 -17.70
N GLY A 157 -5.60 -15.91 -17.00
CA GLY A 157 -6.96 -16.26 -16.59
C GLY A 157 -7.04 -17.10 -15.33
N LYS A 158 -5.99 -17.16 -14.53
CA LYS A 158 -6.03 -17.79 -13.20
C LYS A 158 -6.54 -16.81 -12.16
N VAL A 159 -7.34 -17.33 -11.24
CA VAL A 159 -7.86 -16.59 -10.10
C VAL A 159 -7.56 -17.35 -8.83
N ARG A 160 -7.28 -16.59 -7.77
CA ARG A 160 -7.03 -17.13 -6.45
C ARG A 160 -7.66 -16.25 -5.40
N LYS A 161 -8.30 -16.87 -4.42
CA LYS A 161 -8.90 -16.20 -3.26
C LYS A 161 -8.22 -16.67 -1.98
N ASN A 162 -7.83 -15.72 -1.12
CA ASN A 162 -7.26 -15.97 0.19
C ASN A 162 -8.02 -15.20 1.28
N SER A 163 -7.87 -15.63 2.54
CA SER A 163 -8.14 -14.74 3.66
C SER A 163 -7.12 -13.59 3.67
N LEU A 164 -7.57 -12.38 3.98
CA LEU A 164 -6.66 -11.24 4.14
C LEU A 164 -5.72 -11.42 5.35
N GLU A 165 -6.11 -12.26 6.32
CA GLU A 165 -5.30 -12.64 7.48
C GLU A 165 -3.94 -13.26 7.08
N ASP A 166 -3.87 -13.97 5.95
CA ASP A 166 -2.62 -14.55 5.43
C ASP A 166 -1.54 -13.47 5.15
N PHE A 167 -1.93 -12.20 5.13
CA PHE A 167 -1.08 -11.04 4.77
C PHE A 167 -0.73 -10.13 5.96
N ILE A 168 -1.08 -10.47 7.19
CA ILE A 168 -0.76 -9.66 8.39
C ILE A 168 0.74 -9.44 8.50
N ASN A 169 1.53 -10.51 8.44
CA ASN A 169 2.98 -10.49 8.65
C ASN A 169 3.75 -10.27 7.34
N ILE A 170 3.52 -9.13 6.68
CA ILE A 170 4.31 -8.71 5.52
C ILE A 170 5.50 -7.88 5.99
N GLN A 171 6.71 -8.27 5.57
CA GLN A 171 7.94 -7.52 5.84
C GLN A 171 8.14 -6.41 4.81
N SER A 172 8.94 -5.41 5.15
CA SER A 172 9.29 -4.30 4.25
C SER A 172 10.03 -4.74 2.98
N THR A 173 10.73 -5.87 3.04
CA THR A 173 11.39 -6.51 1.89
C THR A 173 10.43 -7.16 0.89
N GLY A 174 9.15 -7.24 1.23
CA GLY A 174 8.13 -7.89 0.44
C GLY A 174 8.05 -9.40 0.68
N LYS A 175 6.91 -9.97 0.36
CA LYS A 175 6.66 -11.43 0.40
C LYS A 175 5.91 -11.88 -0.84
N ILE A 176 6.01 -13.17 -1.15
CA ILE A 176 5.21 -13.77 -2.20
C ILE A 176 3.74 -13.69 -1.82
N ALA A 177 2.94 -13.02 -2.65
CA ALA A 177 1.49 -12.98 -2.54
C ALA A 177 0.84 -14.13 -3.30
N MET A 178 1.35 -14.43 -4.49
CA MET A 178 0.87 -15.51 -5.35
C MET A 178 2.04 -16.06 -6.17
N LYS A 179 2.16 -17.38 -6.29
CA LYS A 179 3.12 -17.99 -7.21
C LYS A 179 2.55 -17.93 -8.62
N LEU A 180 3.36 -17.47 -9.56
CA LEU A 180 2.99 -17.35 -10.97
C LEU A 180 3.67 -18.43 -11.81
N ASP A 181 3.12 -18.72 -12.99
CA ASP A 181 3.82 -19.43 -14.05
C ASP A 181 4.78 -18.49 -14.78
N ASN A 182 5.66 -19.06 -15.60
CA ASN A 182 6.53 -18.28 -16.46
C ASN A 182 5.66 -17.38 -17.35
N ASP A 183 6.07 -16.13 -17.52
CA ASP A 183 5.40 -15.10 -18.33
C ASP A 183 4.01 -14.66 -17.87
N ASP A 184 3.46 -15.23 -16.77
CA ASP A 184 2.20 -14.79 -16.20
C ASP A 184 2.41 -13.57 -15.30
N LYS A 185 1.40 -12.71 -15.21
CA LYS A 185 1.44 -11.46 -14.43
C LYS A 185 0.16 -11.28 -13.63
N ILE A 186 0.27 -10.75 -12.44
CA ILE A 186 -0.91 -10.25 -11.71
C ILE A 186 -1.42 -9.01 -12.44
N ILE A 187 -2.67 -9.07 -12.87
CA ILE A 187 -3.37 -7.94 -13.52
C ILE A 187 -4.11 -7.10 -12.51
N GLY A 188 -4.70 -7.73 -11.51
CA GLY A 188 -5.45 -7.03 -10.50
C GLY A 188 -5.58 -7.80 -9.21
N VAL A 189 -5.76 -7.04 -8.12
CA VAL A 189 -6.03 -7.57 -6.79
C VAL A 189 -7.14 -6.73 -6.17
N LYS A 190 -8.15 -7.38 -5.60
CA LYS A 190 -9.30 -6.72 -4.97
C LYS A 190 -9.66 -7.41 -3.66
N ILE A 191 -10.04 -6.62 -2.66
CA ILE A 191 -10.70 -7.14 -1.46
C ILE A 191 -12.16 -7.41 -1.82
N CYS A 192 -12.70 -8.53 -1.40
CA CYS A 192 -14.08 -8.90 -1.66
C CYS A 192 -14.73 -9.58 -0.47
N LYS A 193 -16.06 -9.57 -0.46
CA LYS A 193 -16.93 -10.38 0.40
C LYS A 193 -17.52 -11.53 -0.43
N ASP A 194 -18.08 -12.53 0.23
CA ASP A 194 -18.64 -13.72 -0.45
C ASP A 194 -19.80 -13.41 -1.38
N GLU A 195 -20.62 -12.41 -1.03
CA GLU A 195 -21.82 -12.02 -1.80
C GLU A 195 -21.49 -11.16 -3.04
N GLN A 196 -20.25 -10.71 -3.18
CA GLN A 196 -19.83 -9.85 -4.29
C GLN A 196 -19.51 -10.67 -5.53
N ASP A 197 -19.87 -10.13 -6.68
CA ASP A 197 -19.50 -10.69 -7.97
C ASP A 197 -18.11 -10.21 -8.41
N ILE A 198 -17.38 -11.12 -9.01
CA ILE A 198 -16.12 -10.87 -9.68
C ILE A 198 -16.35 -10.86 -11.18
N ILE A 199 -15.81 -9.86 -11.84
CA ILE A 199 -15.87 -9.70 -13.30
C ILE A 199 -14.44 -9.68 -13.83
N LEU A 200 -14.19 -10.53 -14.81
CA LEU A 200 -12.94 -10.56 -15.56
C LEU A 200 -13.21 -10.21 -17.02
N SER A 201 -12.43 -9.30 -17.56
CA SER A 201 -12.52 -8.91 -18.97
C SER A 201 -11.21 -9.24 -19.69
N THR A 202 -11.33 -9.72 -20.94
CA THR A 202 -10.17 -10.08 -21.76
C THR A 202 -9.88 -9.02 -22.81
N LYS A 203 -8.67 -9.08 -23.36
CA LYS A 203 -8.20 -8.19 -24.42
C LYS A 203 -9.08 -8.24 -25.67
N PHE A 204 -9.63 -9.43 -25.99
CA PHE A 204 -10.50 -9.63 -27.17
C PHE A 204 -11.99 -9.48 -26.87
N GLY A 205 -12.34 -8.83 -25.73
CA GLY A 205 -13.70 -8.44 -25.42
C GLY A 205 -14.56 -9.53 -24.78
N LYS A 206 -14.01 -10.70 -24.42
CA LYS A 206 -14.73 -11.67 -23.60
C LYS A 206 -14.82 -11.20 -22.17
N CYS A 207 -15.93 -11.54 -21.53
CA CYS A 207 -16.18 -11.20 -20.12
C CYS A 207 -16.78 -12.39 -19.40
N ILE A 208 -16.37 -12.63 -18.16
CA ILE A 208 -16.98 -13.61 -17.28
C ILE A 208 -17.35 -12.94 -15.94
N ARG A 209 -18.53 -13.25 -15.44
CA ARG A 209 -19.01 -12.82 -14.14
C ARG A 209 -19.34 -14.04 -13.28
N PHE A 210 -18.90 -14.06 -12.04
CA PHE A 210 -19.21 -15.11 -11.08
C PHE A 210 -19.14 -14.60 -9.65
N MET A 211 -19.92 -15.19 -8.76
CA MET A 211 -19.89 -14.87 -7.33
C MET A 211 -18.54 -15.25 -6.70
N SER A 212 -18.01 -14.38 -5.86
CA SER A 212 -16.80 -14.63 -5.05
C SER A 212 -16.92 -15.91 -4.23
N LYS A 213 -18.10 -16.23 -3.70
CA LYS A 213 -18.41 -17.46 -2.93
C LYS A 213 -18.07 -18.76 -3.70
N LYS A 214 -18.15 -18.74 -5.03
CA LYS A 214 -17.80 -19.91 -5.87
C LYS A 214 -16.30 -20.20 -5.90
N LEU A 215 -15.46 -19.25 -5.51
CA LEU A 215 -14.03 -19.44 -5.40
C LEU A 215 -13.70 -20.05 -4.04
N ARG A 216 -12.95 -21.16 -4.06
CA ARG A 216 -12.42 -21.71 -2.79
C ARG A 216 -11.39 -20.75 -2.20
N ILE A 217 -11.34 -20.70 -0.87
CA ILE A 217 -10.29 -19.99 -0.15
C ILE A 217 -9.06 -20.89 -0.08
N PHE A 218 -7.94 -20.38 -0.58
CA PHE A 218 -6.66 -21.06 -0.50
C PHE A 218 -5.99 -20.78 0.84
N LYS A 219 -5.45 -21.81 1.47
CA LYS A 219 -4.58 -21.66 2.64
C LYS A 219 -3.16 -21.35 2.16
N GLY A 220 -2.55 -20.32 2.73
CA GLY A 220 -1.20 -19.89 2.39
C GLY A 220 -1.08 -19.19 1.02
N ARG A 221 0.13 -18.79 0.65
CA ARG A 221 0.39 -17.84 -0.45
C ARG A 221 1.13 -18.44 -1.65
N SER A 222 1.51 -19.71 -1.61
CA SER A 222 2.42 -20.32 -2.59
C SER A 222 1.73 -21.01 -3.78
N SER A 223 0.39 -21.03 -3.85
CA SER A 223 -0.33 -21.67 -4.96
C SER A 223 -0.52 -20.73 -6.14
N LYS A 224 -0.71 -21.32 -7.34
CA LYS A 224 -0.93 -20.58 -8.60
C LYS A 224 -2.39 -20.23 -8.89
N GLY A 225 -3.33 -20.61 -8.01
CA GLY A 225 -4.77 -20.40 -8.23
C GLY A 225 -5.41 -21.44 -9.15
N ILE A 226 -6.64 -21.14 -9.61
CA ILE A 226 -7.45 -21.98 -10.51
C ILE A 226 -7.75 -21.20 -11.79
N LYS A 227 -7.92 -21.91 -12.89
CA LYS A 227 -8.33 -21.34 -14.18
C LYS A 227 -9.80 -20.92 -14.08
N SER A 228 -10.10 -19.66 -14.32
CA SER A 228 -11.45 -19.08 -14.19
C SER A 228 -12.13 -18.87 -15.55
N ILE A 229 -11.35 -18.72 -16.60
CA ILE A 229 -11.83 -18.51 -17.98
C ILE A 229 -10.93 -19.24 -18.96
N GLN A 230 -11.53 -19.75 -20.03
CA GLN A 230 -10.79 -20.30 -21.15
C GLN A 230 -10.50 -19.18 -22.14
N LEU A 231 -9.23 -18.82 -22.27
CA LEU A 231 -8.76 -17.82 -23.20
C LEU A 231 -8.55 -18.42 -24.59
N ALA A 232 -8.79 -17.62 -25.62
CA ALA A 232 -8.36 -17.93 -26.97
C ALA A 232 -6.84 -17.75 -27.09
N GLU A 233 -6.28 -18.21 -28.22
CA GLU A 233 -4.88 -17.97 -28.51
C GLU A 233 -4.57 -16.47 -28.57
N ASN A 234 -3.48 -16.05 -27.95
CA ASN A 234 -3.07 -14.65 -27.82
C ASN A 234 -4.04 -13.70 -27.08
N ASP A 235 -5.08 -14.25 -26.41
CA ASP A 235 -5.95 -13.49 -25.53
C ASP A 235 -5.39 -13.48 -24.10
N SER A 236 -5.69 -12.45 -23.35
CA SER A 236 -5.26 -12.29 -21.97
C SER A 236 -6.28 -11.51 -21.14
N ILE A 237 -6.30 -11.75 -19.83
CA ILE A 237 -7.07 -10.91 -18.91
C ILE A 237 -6.39 -9.53 -18.82
N ILE A 238 -7.22 -8.49 -18.91
CA ILE A 238 -6.77 -7.09 -18.79
C ILE A 238 -7.40 -6.36 -17.61
N SER A 239 -8.50 -6.89 -17.05
CA SER A 239 -9.21 -6.23 -15.96
C SER A 239 -9.81 -7.22 -14.98
N LEU A 240 -9.73 -6.86 -13.69
CA LEU A 240 -10.44 -7.47 -12.57
C LEU A 240 -11.30 -6.41 -11.91
N SER A 241 -12.60 -6.60 -11.93
CA SER A 241 -13.58 -5.74 -11.25
C SER A 241 -14.41 -6.56 -10.26
N ARG A 242 -14.98 -5.88 -9.27
CA ARG A 242 -15.96 -6.47 -8.36
C ARG A 242 -17.24 -5.63 -8.37
N SER A 243 -18.38 -6.26 -8.13
CA SER A 243 -19.62 -5.53 -7.89
C SER A 243 -19.51 -4.76 -6.57
N GLU A 244 -19.97 -3.51 -6.59
CA GLU A 244 -20.24 -2.76 -5.37
C GLU A 244 -21.69 -2.98 -4.99
N GLU A 245 -21.96 -3.15 -3.69
CA GLU A 245 -23.32 -3.08 -3.21
C GLU A 245 -23.76 -1.62 -3.36
N HIS A 246 -24.64 -1.35 -4.30
CA HIS A 246 -25.44 -0.14 -4.25
C HIS A 246 -26.43 -0.32 -3.11
N THR A 247 -26.10 0.15 -1.92
CA THR A 247 -27.13 0.49 -0.94
C THR A 247 -27.90 1.66 -1.53
N SER A 248 -29.01 1.35 -2.21
CA SER A 248 -30.04 2.35 -2.48
C SER A 248 -30.59 2.76 -1.12
N GLU A 249 -30.22 3.94 -0.64
CA GLU A 249 -31.02 4.68 0.32
C GLU A 249 -32.28 5.21 -0.35
#